data_cbc9786c88091ed4a1b76d998f393433
#
_entry.id   cbc9786c88091ed4a1b76d998f393433
#
_cell.length_a   1.000
_cell.length_b   1.000
_cell.length_c   1.000
_cell.angle_alpha   90.00
_cell.angle_beta   90.00
_cell.angle_gamma   90.00
#
_symmetry.space_group_name_H-M   'P 1'
#
loop_
_entity.id
_entity.type
_entity.pdbx_description
1 polymer ?
#
loop_
_entity_poly.entity_id
_entity_poly.type
_entity_poly.pdbx_seq_one_letter_code
_entity_poly.pdbx_strand_id
1 'polypeptide(L)'
;MPPSRASRLVDKSIAAMVSAIEIYNKPNQEYREETFVILALNAWELLVKAFLLSKSGNRMSSLYVYERRQLKNGGKSKKRYVKRNRSGNPITIGLERTISLIESRQYYLFPRPLKANLKGLVEVRDNAVHFMNSHLGFAKVVQELGSATLQNYLSMHPETWQQICSSLLETWGLEASMAWIDNSG
;
A
#
# COMPACT_ATOMS: atom_id res chain seq x y z
N MET A 1 3.09 -0.11 27.23
CA MET A 1 4.23 0.27 26.39
C MET A 1 3.70 1.00 25.14
N PRO A 2 4.36 2.05 24.66
CA PRO A 2 3.91 2.71 23.42
C PRO A 2 4.01 1.73 22.22
N PRO A 3 3.09 1.81 21.25
CA PRO A 3 3.07 0.92 20.09
C PRO A 3 4.37 1.07 19.28
N SER A 4 4.86 -0.03 18.71
CA SER A 4 6.06 -0.05 17.88
C SER A 4 5.88 0.78 16.61
N ARG A 5 6.98 1.17 15.95
CA ARG A 5 6.88 1.87 14.66
C ARG A 5 6.23 1.00 13.58
N ALA A 6 6.51 -0.30 13.60
CA ALA A 6 5.87 -1.27 12.70
C ALA A 6 4.36 -1.32 12.97
N SER A 7 3.91 -1.43 14.23
CA SER A 7 2.49 -1.40 14.59
C SER A 7 1.79 -0.14 14.08
N ARG A 8 2.38 1.04 14.30
CA ARG A 8 1.81 2.30 13.79
C ARG A 8 1.67 2.34 12.25
N LEU A 9 2.56 1.66 11.52
CA LEU A 9 2.42 1.54 10.07
C LEU A 9 1.30 0.58 9.69
N VAL A 10 1.08 -0.50 10.45
CA VAL A 10 -0.06 -1.39 10.28
C VAL A 10 -1.36 -0.63 10.51
N ASP A 11 -1.49 0.10 11.62
CA ASP A 11 -2.70 0.90 11.93
C ASP A 11 -3.02 1.90 10.80
N LYS A 12 -1.99 2.59 10.29
CA LYS A 12 -2.14 3.50 9.14
C LYS A 12 -2.51 2.76 7.84
N SER A 13 -1.97 1.57 7.64
CA SER A 13 -2.30 0.74 6.49
C SER A 13 -3.77 0.34 6.52
N ILE A 14 -4.27 -0.10 7.68
CA ILE A 14 -5.67 -0.46 7.88
C ILE A 14 -6.57 0.76 7.63
N ALA A 15 -6.26 1.89 8.24
CA ALA A 15 -7.03 3.12 8.03
C ALA A 15 -7.09 3.54 6.55
N ALA A 16 -5.98 3.40 5.82
CA ALA A 16 -5.95 3.69 4.39
C ALA A 16 -6.81 2.70 3.58
N MET A 17 -6.80 1.41 3.91
CA MET A 17 -7.62 0.40 3.23
C MET A 17 -9.12 0.61 3.54
N VAL A 18 -9.49 0.87 4.79
CA VAL A 18 -10.87 1.21 5.18
C VAL A 18 -11.35 2.43 4.39
N SER A 19 -10.56 3.51 4.34
CA SER A 19 -10.91 4.70 3.56
C SER A 19 -11.04 4.41 2.07
N ALA A 20 -10.23 3.50 1.50
CA ALA A 20 -10.36 3.07 0.12
C ALA A 20 -11.73 2.41 -0.13
N ILE A 21 -12.12 1.47 0.74
CA ILE A 21 -13.40 0.76 0.64
C ILE A 21 -14.57 1.73 0.81
N GLU A 22 -14.50 2.63 1.80
CA GLU A 22 -15.55 3.62 2.05
C GLU A 22 -15.77 4.54 0.83
N ILE A 23 -14.69 5.05 0.24
CA ILE A 23 -14.77 5.92 -0.95
C ILE A 23 -15.36 5.16 -2.14
N TYR A 24 -14.92 3.92 -2.36
CA TYR A 24 -15.41 3.10 -3.47
C TYR A 24 -16.91 2.85 -3.39
N ASN A 25 -17.43 2.65 -2.18
CA ASN A 25 -18.85 2.37 -1.92
C ASN A 25 -19.74 3.63 -1.85
N LYS A 26 -19.18 4.84 -1.91
CA LYS A 26 -20.00 6.06 -1.90
C LYS A 26 -20.75 6.22 -3.22
N PRO A 27 -22.09 6.25 -3.20
CA PRO A 27 -22.86 6.57 -4.40
C PRO A 27 -22.56 8.01 -4.86
N ASN A 28 -22.59 8.24 -6.17
CA ASN A 28 -22.39 9.57 -6.77
C ASN A 28 -21.01 10.24 -6.51
N GLN A 29 -19.99 9.46 -6.22
CA GLN A 29 -18.62 9.95 -6.13
C GLN A 29 -17.92 9.74 -7.48
N GLU A 30 -17.74 10.80 -8.26
CA GLU A 30 -17.21 10.73 -9.64
C GLU A 30 -15.76 10.23 -9.71
N TYR A 31 -14.93 10.46 -8.69
CA TYR A 31 -13.50 10.10 -8.65
C TYR A 31 -13.22 8.93 -7.69
N ARG A 32 -14.18 8.03 -7.50
CA ARG A 32 -14.08 6.97 -6.48
C ARG A 32 -13.11 5.85 -6.88
N GLU A 33 -13.10 5.46 -8.15
CA GLU A 33 -12.25 4.40 -8.66
C GLU A 33 -10.76 4.77 -8.53
N GLU A 34 -10.40 5.97 -8.95
CA GLU A 34 -9.04 6.48 -8.85
C GLU A 34 -8.60 6.65 -7.39
N THR A 35 -9.48 7.21 -6.57
CA THR A 35 -9.20 7.40 -5.13
C THR A 35 -9.03 6.06 -4.43
N PHE A 36 -9.87 5.06 -4.74
CA PHE A 36 -9.72 3.70 -4.24
C PHE A 36 -8.32 3.15 -4.55
N VAL A 37 -7.89 3.20 -5.81
CA VAL A 37 -6.59 2.66 -6.24
C VAL A 37 -5.43 3.35 -5.52
N ILE A 38 -5.48 4.68 -5.38
CA ILE A 38 -4.46 5.46 -4.68
C ILE A 38 -4.37 5.03 -3.21
N LEU A 39 -5.51 4.93 -2.52
CA LEU A 39 -5.56 4.58 -1.10
C LEU A 39 -5.20 3.10 -0.86
N ALA A 40 -5.67 2.19 -1.72
CA ALA A 40 -5.33 0.76 -1.64
C ALA A 40 -3.83 0.52 -1.84
N LEU A 41 -3.20 1.19 -2.81
CA LEU A 41 -1.74 1.14 -2.99
C LEU A 41 -0.98 1.72 -1.80
N ASN A 42 -1.47 2.82 -1.23
CA ASN A 42 -0.88 3.38 -0.01
C ASN A 42 -0.99 2.39 1.17
N ALA A 43 -2.14 1.74 1.32
CA ALA A 43 -2.34 0.70 2.34
C ALA A 43 -1.32 -0.44 2.17
N TRP A 44 -1.16 -0.96 0.96
CA TRP A 44 -0.18 -1.99 0.66
C TRP A 44 1.26 -1.55 0.92
N GLU A 45 1.62 -0.36 0.50
CA GLU A 45 2.97 0.17 0.75
C GLU A 45 3.27 0.27 2.24
N LEU A 46 2.31 0.74 3.04
CA LEU A 46 2.44 0.82 4.50
C LEU A 46 2.56 -0.57 5.13
N LEU A 47 1.76 -1.55 4.69
CA LEU A 47 1.78 -2.93 5.20
C LEU A 47 3.13 -3.60 4.96
N VAL A 48 3.64 -3.58 3.72
CA VAL A 48 4.93 -4.23 3.42
C VAL A 48 6.11 -3.50 4.08
N LYS A 49 6.02 -2.17 4.26
CA LYS A 49 7.00 -1.40 5.05
C LYS A 49 6.96 -1.78 6.52
N ALA A 50 5.77 -1.98 7.10
CA ALA A 50 5.61 -2.45 8.46
C ALA A 50 6.26 -3.83 8.65
N PHE A 51 6.02 -4.75 7.71
CA PHE A 51 6.62 -6.08 7.71
C PHE A 51 8.16 -6.00 7.64
N LEU A 52 8.73 -5.25 6.69
CA LEU A 52 10.18 -5.07 6.60
C LEU A 52 10.76 -4.45 7.87
N LEU A 53 10.07 -3.49 8.45
CA LEU A 53 10.49 -2.80 9.66
C LEU A 53 10.51 -3.75 10.86
N SER A 54 9.47 -4.59 11.04
CA SER A 54 9.41 -5.60 12.10
C SER A 54 10.57 -6.59 12.00
N LYS A 55 10.86 -7.11 10.80
CA LYS A 55 11.98 -8.03 10.54
C LYS A 55 13.36 -7.36 10.65
N SER A 56 13.42 -6.02 10.61
CA SER A 56 14.65 -5.25 10.71
C SER A 56 14.89 -4.67 12.13
N GLY A 57 14.25 -5.23 13.15
CA GLY A 57 14.38 -4.77 14.54
C GLY A 57 13.82 -3.36 14.76
N ASN A 58 12.76 -3.00 14.05
CA ASN A 58 12.04 -1.72 14.16
C ASN A 58 12.93 -0.47 13.84
N ARG A 59 13.99 -0.66 13.05
CA ARG A 59 14.95 0.39 12.67
C ARG A 59 14.51 1.10 11.39
N MET A 60 14.12 2.37 11.49
CA MET A 60 13.67 3.20 10.35
C MET A 60 14.70 3.30 9.21
N SER A 61 15.99 3.14 9.52
CA SER A 61 17.06 3.11 8.51
C SER A 61 16.89 2.02 7.46
N SER A 62 16.14 0.95 7.76
CA SER A 62 15.83 -0.12 6.79
C SER A 62 14.90 0.34 5.67
N LEU A 63 14.16 1.41 5.88
CA LEU A 63 13.20 1.99 4.93
C LEU A 63 13.76 3.19 4.17
N TYR A 64 14.94 3.72 4.54
CA TYR A 64 15.46 4.93 3.92
C TYR A 64 16.09 4.67 2.55
N VAL A 65 15.93 5.64 1.65
CA VAL A 65 16.69 5.70 0.41
C VAL A 65 18.04 6.31 0.72
N TYR A 66 19.10 5.67 0.23
CA TYR A 66 20.47 6.15 0.37
C TYR A 66 21.04 6.56 -0.97
N GLU A 67 21.79 7.66 -0.98
CA GLU A 67 22.50 8.19 -2.13
C GLU A 67 23.98 8.42 -1.85
N ARG A 68 24.79 8.47 -2.91
CA ARG A 68 26.20 8.90 -2.84
C ARG A 68 26.30 10.33 -3.33
N ARG A 69 26.88 11.20 -2.50
CA ARG A 69 27.09 12.60 -2.89
C ARG A 69 28.21 12.72 -3.93
N GLN A 70 28.05 13.68 -4.82
CA GLN A 70 29.08 14.04 -5.78
C GLN A 70 30.19 14.80 -5.06
N LEU A 71 31.44 14.46 -5.33
CA LEU A 71 32.62 15.12 -4.79
C LEU A 71 33.05 16.26 -5.72
N LYS A 72 33.80 17.22 -5.19
CA LYS A 72 34.32 18.37 -5.97
C LYS A 72 35.18 17.97 -7.19
N ASN A 73 35.79 16.79 -7.14
CA ASN A 73 36.59 16.21 -8.23
C ASN A 73 35.77 15.42 -9.27
N GLY A 74 34.42 15.54 -9.27
CA GLY A 74 33.53 14.83 -10.18
C GLY A 74 33.22 13.38 -9.81
N GLY A 75 33.90 12.80 -8.83
CA GLY A 75 33.67 11.45 -8.35
C GLY A 75 32.48 11.33 -7.39
N LYS A 76 32.06 10.11 -7.08
CA LYS A 76 31.02 9.84 -6.06
C LYS A 76 31.65 9.45 -4.73
N SER A 77 31.10 9.98 -3.63
CA SER A 77 31.50 9.63 -2.27
C SER A 77 31.43 8.13 -2.01
N LYS A 78 32.40 7.54 -1.33
CA LYS A 78 32.33 6.16 -0.81
C LYS A 78 31.25 6.00 0.25
N LYS A 79 31.00 7.05 1.04
CA LYS A 79 29.99 7.08 2.09
C LYS A 79 28.58 7.27 1.49
N ARG A 80 27.60 6.53 2.01
CA ARG A 80 26.20 6.68 1.67
C ARG A 80 25.53 7.63 2.66
N TYR A 81 24.66 8.49 2.15
CA TYR A 81 23.89 9.46 2.91
C TYR A 81 22.41 9.19 2.74
N VAL A 82 21.61 9.41 3.77
CA VAL A 82 20.16 9.32 3.68
C VAL A 82 19.67 10.42 2.75
N LYS A 83 18.94 10.02 1.69
CA LYS A 83 18.32 10.96 0.77
C LYS A 83 17.18 11.68 1.48
N ARG A 84 17.12 13.00 1.34
CA ARG A 84 16.10 13.85 1.96
C ARG A 84 15.33 14.62 0.91
N ASN A 85 14.05 14.89 1.20
CA ASN A 85 13.23 15.79 0.38
C ASN A 85 13.58 17.26 0.68
N ARG A 86 12.89 18.19 0.01
CA ARG A 86 13.10 19.64 0.17
C ARG A 86 12.84 20.12 1.61
N SER A 87 11.95 19.46 2.34
CA SER A 87 11.63 19.76 3.75
C SER A 87 12.61 19.11 4.74
N GLY A 88 13.69 18.46 4.26
CA GLY A 88 14.67 17.80 5.11
C GLY A 88 14.26 16.42 5.62
N ASN A 89 13.08 15.91 5.28
CA ASN A 89 12.61 14.60 5.73
C ASN A 89 13.28 13.47 4.93
N PRO A 90 13.65 12.35 5.59
CA PRO A 90 14.14 11.16 4.90
C PRO A 90 13.15 10.65 3.87
N ILE A 91 13.63 10.37 2.66
CA ILE A 91 12.84 9.68 1.63
C ILE A 91 12.88 8.19 1.93
N THR A 92 11.70 7.54 1.87
CA THR A 92 11.57 6.09 2.05
C THR A 92 11.43 5.38 0.71
N ILE A 93 11.83 4.09 0.70
CA ILE A 93 11.66 3.21 -0.46
C ILE A 93 10.17 2.99 -0.75
N GLY A 94 9.80 2.86 -2.03
CA GLY A 94 8.43 2.56 -2.47
C GLY A 94 8.08 1.07 -2.38
N LEU A 95 6.84 0.75 -2.77
CA LEU A 95 6.24 -0.58 -2.69
C LEU A 95 7.12 -1.67 -3.33
N GLU A 96 7.44 -1.55 -4.62
CA GLU A 96 8.22 -2.56 -5.36
C GLU A 96 9.60 -2.81 -4.75
N ARG A 97 10.28 -1.74 -4.36
CA ARG A 97 11.60 -1.85 -3.73
C ARG A 97 11.51 -2.53 -2.37
N THR A 98 10.44 -2.28 -1.61
CA THR A 98 10.21 -2.93 -0.33
C THR A 98 9.98 -4.43 -0.50
N ILE A 99 9.13 -4.84 -1.44
CA ILE A 99 8.89 -6.25 -1.81
C ILE A 99 10.21 -6.92 -2.20
N SER A 100 10.96 -6.32 -3.12
CA SER A 100 12.26 -6.86 -3.58
C SER A 100 13.26 -7.05 -2.43
N LEU A 101 13.28 -6.13 -1.45
CA LEU A 101 14.15 -6.26 -0.28
C LEU A 101 13.70 -7.38 0.67
N ILE A 102 12.40 -7.56 0.85
CA ILE A 102 11.85 -8.65 1.68
C ILE A 102 12.22 -10.00 1.06
N GLU A 103 12.04 -10.15 -0.25
CA GLU A 103 12.38 -11.38 -0.98
C GLU A 103 13.90 -11.64 -0.99
N SER A 104 14.71 -10.64 -1.29
CA SER A 104 16.18 -10.77 -1.33
C SER A 104 16.80 -11.11 0.03
N ARG A 105 16.13 -10.75 1.12
CA ARG A 105 16.52 -11.13 2.49
C ARG A 105 15.89 -12.44 2.96
N GLN A 106 15.14 -13.13 2.09
CA GLN A 106 14.46 -14.38 2.39
C GLN A 106 13.48 -14.30 3.58
N TYR A 107 12.93 -13.11 3.85
CA TYR A 107 11.95 -12.94 4.90
C TYR A 107 10.57 -13.48 4.51
N TYR A 108 10.19 -13.30 3.24
CA TYR A 108 8.95 -13.80 2.68
C TYR A 108 9.03 -13.80 1.15
N LEU A 109 8.47 -14.83 0.50
CA LEU A 109 8.33 -14.91 -0.95
C LEU A 109 6.88 -14.58 -1.33
N PHE A 110 6.68 -13.45 -1.97
CA PHE A 110 5.35 -13.02 -2.39
C PHE A 110 4.84 -13.88 -3.56
N PRO A 111 3.59 -14.39 -3.48
CA PRO A 111 2.97 -15.12 -4.58
C PRO A 111 3.00 -14.33 -5.89
N ARG A 112 3.24 -15.00 -7.01
CA ARG A 112 3.26 -14.37 -8.34
C ARG A 112 1.95 -13.63 -8.66
N PRO A 113 0.74 -14.21 -8.41
CA PRO A 113 -0.51 -13.51 -8.63
C PRO A 113 -0.63 -12.21 -7.84
N LEU A 114 -0.24 -12.21 -6.56
CA LEU A 114 -0.24 -11.00 -5.74
C LEU A 114 0.64 -9.89 -6.34
N LYS A 115 1.86 -10.24 -6.75
CA LYS A 115 2.77 -9.26 -7.39
C LYS A 115 2.19 -8.72 -8.70
N ALA A 116 1.54 -9.57 -9.50
CA ALA A 116 0.88 -9.17 -10.73
C ALA A 116 -0.28 -8.20 -10.45
N ASN A 117 -1.12 -8.49 -9.45
CA ASN A 117 -2.22 -7.61 -9.05
C ASN A 117 -1.72 -6.24 -8.57
N LEU A 118 -0.69 -6.21 -7.71
CA LEU A 118 -0.10 -4.96 -7.24
C LEU A 118 0.51 -4.14 -8.39
N LYS A 119 1.17 -4.80 -9.34
CA LYS A 119 1.69 -4.15 -10.55
C LYS A 119 0.55 -3.58 -11.40
N GLY A 120 -0.52 -4.35 -11.63
CA GLY A 120 -1.70 -3.87 -12.33
C GLY A 120 -2.33 -2.64 -11.66
N LEU A 121 -2.43 -2.62 -10.33
CA LEU A 121 -2.91 -1.44 -9.60
C LEU A 121 -1.99 -0.22 -9.77
N VAL A 122 -0.67 -0.42 -9.79
CA VAL A 122 0.29 0.68 -10.05
C VAL A 122 0.06 1.25 -11.44
N GLU A 123 -0.10 0.40 -12.45
CA GLU A 123 -0.38 0.81 -13.83
C GLU A 123 -1.72 1.56 -13.94
N VAL A 124 -2.76 1.06 -13.25
CA VAL A 124 -4.08 1.72 -13.19
C VAL A 124 -3.96 3.10 -12.54
N ARG A 125 -3.26 3.23 -11.42
CA ARG A 125 -3.03 4.54 -10.77
C ARG A 125 -2.31 5.51 -11.69
N ASP A 126 -1.25 5.07 -12.34
CA ASP A 126 -0.46 5.94 -13.23
C ASP A 126 -1.28 6.39 -14.44
N ASN A 127 -2.11 5.50 -15.00
CA ASN A 127 -3.04 5.83 -16.06
C ASN A 127 -4.17 6.77 -15.58
N ALA A 128 -4.72 6.54 -14.41
CA ALA A 128 -5.79 7.36 -13.83
C ALA A 128 -5.37 8.82 -13.63
N VAL A 129 -4.11 9.05 -13.25
CA VAL A 129 -3.57 10.39 -12.99
C VAL A 129 -3.23 11.14 -14.29
N HIS A 130 -2.92 10.42 -15.37
CA HIS A 130 -2.33 11.02 -16.57
C HIS A 130 -3.24 10.95 -17.82
N PHE A 131 -4.29 10.15 -17.84
CA PHE A 131 -5.12 9.92 -19.02
C PHE A 131 -6.62 10.04 -18.72
N MET A 132 -7.39 10.52 -19.71
CA MET A 132 -8.85 10.45 -19.68
C MET A 132 -9.27 9.01 -20.02
N ASN A 133 -9.69 8.26 -19.00
CA ASN A 133 -10.15 6.87 -19.17
C ASN A 133 -11.64 6.84 -19.54
N SER A 134 -12.05 5.90 -20.41
CA SER A 134 -13.48 5.63 -20.64
C SER A 134 -14.07 5.00 -19.37
N HIS A 135 -15.08 5.64 -18.78
CA HIS A 135 -15.63 5.28 -17.47
C HIS A 135 -15.98 3.80 -17.27
N LEU A 136 -16.61 3.14 -18.27
CA LEU A 136 -17.07 1.75 -18.10
C LEU A 136 -15.95 0.72 -18.07
N GLY A 137 -14.95 0.83 -18.93
CA GLY A 137 -13.83 -0.11 -18.98
C GLY A 137 -12.92 0.03 -17.76
N PHE A 138 -12.70 1.27 -17.31
CA PHE A 138 -11.87 1.58 -16.14
C PHE A 138 -12.50 1.05 -14.85
N ALA A 139 -13.78 1.29 -14.60
CA ALA A 139 -14.50 0.81 -13.43
C ALA A 139 -14.44 -0.72 -13.30
N LYS A 140 -14.60 -1.46 -14.42
CA LYS A 140 -14.48 -2.92 -14.43
C LYS A 140 -13.10 -3.40 -14.04
N VAL A 141 -12.04 -2.82 -14.62
CA VAL A 141 -10.65 -3.17 -14.28
C VAL A 141 -10.35 -2.87 -12.80
N VAL A 142 -10.82 -1.72 -12.30
CA VAL A 142 -10.65 -1.37 -10.87
C VAL A 142 -11.39 -2.35 -9.98
N GLN A 143 -12.59 -2.77 -10.34
CA GLN A 143 -13.36 -3.76 -9.58
C GLN A 143 -12.64 -5.11 -9.50
N GLU A 144 -12.17 -5.64 -10.63
CA GLU A 144 -11.47 -6.93 -10.69
C GLU A 144 -10.16 -6.91 -9.90
N LEU A 145 -9.30 -5.92 -10.17
CA LEU A 145 -8.03 -5.77 -9.46
C LEU A 145 -8.23 -5.41 -7.99
N GLY A 146 -9.24 -4.60 -7.69
CA GLY A 146 -9.56 -4.17 -6.34
C GLY A 146 -10.00 -5.33 -5.47
N SER A 147 -10.91 -6.19 -5.96
CA SER A 147 -11.37 -7.39 -5.26
C SER A 147 -10.21 -8.34 -4.95
N ALA A 148 -9.39 -8.67 -5.98
CA ALA A 148 -8.23 -9.53 -5.81
C ALA A 148 -7.19 -8.92 -4.84
N THR A 149 -7.01 -7.61 -4.89
CA THR A 149 -6.10 -6.88 -4.01
C THR A 149 -6.56 -6.91 -2.56
N LEU A 150 -7.85 -6.71 -2.32
CA LEU A 150 -8.44 -6.78 -0.99
C LEU A 150 -8.33 -8.18 -0.40
N GLN A 151 -8.69 -9.22 -1.15
CA GLN A 151 -8.54 -10.61 -0.73
C GLN A 151 -7.10 -10.95 -0.34
N ASN A 152 -6.13 -10.54 -1.17
CA ASN A 152 -4.71 -10.74 -0.87
C ASN A 152 -4.27 -9.97 0.38
N TYR A 153 -4.78 -8.75 0.57
CA TYR A 153 -4.47 -7.92 1.74
C TYR A 153 -4.94 -8.59 3.04
N LEU A 154 -6.15 -9.12 3.04
CA LEU A 154 -6.74 -9.83 4.17
C LEU A 154 -5.99 -11.13 4.47
N SER A 155 -5.59 -11.86 3.44
CA SER A 155 -4.85 -13.13 3.58
C SER A 155 -3.45 -12.92 4.16
N MET A 156 -2.84 -11.76 3.92
CA MET A 156 -1.48 -11.49 4.38
C MET A 156 -1.40 -11.16 5.86
N HIS A 157 -2.50 -10.71 6.48
CA HIS A 157 -2.56 -10.40 7.90
C HIS A 157 -3.96 -10.72 8.47
N PRO A 158 -4.20 -11.95 8.93
CA PRO A 158 -5.53 -12.38 9.41
C PRO A 158 -6.10 -11.51 10.52
N GLU A 159 -5.26 -11.00 11.45
CA GLU A 159 -5.67 -10.08 12.51
C GLU A 159 -6.18 -8.73 11.98
N THR A 160 -5.76 -8.35 10.77
CA THR A 160 -6.18 -7.10 10.11
C THR A 160 -7.65 -7.15 9.72
N TRP A 161 -8.17 -8.34 9.41
CA TRP A 161 -9.58 -8.53 9.04
C TRP A 161 -10.53 -8.11 10.17
N GLN A 162 -10.28 -8.55 11.37
CA GLN A 162 -11.13 -8.19 12.52
C GLN A 162 -11.12 -6.67 12.75
N GLN A 163 -9.97 -6.02 12.61
CA GLN A 163 -9.85 -4.58 12.78
C GLN A 163 -10.57 -3.80 11.68
N ILE A 164 -10.48 -4.26 10.41
CA ILE A 164 -11.20 -3.65 9.28
C ILE A 164 -12.71 -3.80 9.47
N CYS A 165 -13.17 -5.00 9.79
CA CYS A 165 -14.60 -5.24 10.04
C CYS A 165 -15.12 -4.39 11.19
N SER A 166 -14.41 -4.31 12.32
CA SER A 166 -14.81 -3.47 13.45
C SER A 166 -14.90 -2.00 13.07
N SER A 167 -13.91 -1.46 12.36
CA SER A 167 -13.93 -0.07 11.88
C SER A 167 -15.10 0.21 10.95
N LEU A 168 -15.41 -0.69 10.02
CA LEU A 168 -16.54 -0.51 9.10
C LEU A 168 -17.88 -0.60 9.82
N LEU A 169 -18.04 -1.51 10.77
CA LEU A 169 -19.24 -1.64 11.59
C LEU A 169 -19.48 -0.39 12.46
N GLU A 170 -18.43 0.13 13.09
CA GLU A 170 -18.51 1.36 13.89
C GLU A 170 -18.89 2.58 13.03
N THR A 171 -18.30 2.69 11.82
CA THR A 171 -18.53 3.86 10.93
C THR A 171 -19.90 3.84 10.28
N TRP A 172 -20.43 2.67 9.93
CA TRP A 172 -21.66 2.55 9.11
C TRP A 172 -22.89 2.13 9.90
N GLY A 173 -22.73 1.74 11.17
CA GLY A 173 -23.83 1.30 12.04
C GLY A 173 -24.66 0.15 11.44
N LEU A 174 -24.10 -0.55 10.46
CA LEU A 174 -24.75 -1.60 9.69
C LEU A 174 -24.00 -2.90 9.87
N GLU A 175 -24.74 -3.99 9.90
CA GLU A 175 -24.20 -5.32 9.61
C GLU A 175 -23.43 -5.18 8.29
N ALA A 176 -22.10 -5.26 8.39
CA ALA A 176 -21.21 -5.06 7.26
C ALA A 176 -21.76 -5.82 6.08
N SER A 177 -22.10 -5.13 5.05
CA SER A 177 -22.55 -5.75 3.81
C SER A 177 -21.43 -6.63 3.29
N MET A 178 -21.43 -7.88 3.71
CA MET A 178 -20.66 -8.99 3.14
C MET A 178 -20.97 -9.17 1.65
N ALA A 179 -21.92 -8.41 1.13
CA ALA A 179 -22.34 -8.37 -0.27
C ALA A 179 -21.18 -8.11 -1.26
N TRP A 180 -20.07 -7.58 -0.80
CA TRP A 180 -18.89 -7.38 -1.64
C TRP A 180 -18.08 -8.67 -1.82
N ILE A 181 -18.17 -9.60 -0.87
CA ILE A 181 -17.42 -10.86 -0.86
C ILE A 181 -18.24 -11.99 -1.48
N ASP A 182 -19.58 -11.96 -1.33
CA ASP A 182 -20.45 -13.02 -1.82
C ASP A 182 -20.82 -12.91 -3.33
N ASN A 183 -20.53 -11.80 -4.00
CA ASN A 183 -20.79 -11.64 -5.44
C ASN A 183 -19.64 -12.12 -6.35
N SER A 184 -18.68 -12.86 -5.84
CA SER A 184 -17.59 -13.49 -6.60
C SER A 184 -17.70 -15.02 -6.64
N GLY A 185 -18.94 -15.56 -6.64
CA GLY A 185 -19.26 -16.94 -6.94
C GLY A 185 -19.51 -17.15 -8.43
#